data_f79fddf255c021cb2a63201009f0975e
#
_entry.id   f79fddf255c021cb2a63201009f0975e
#
_cell.length_a   1.000
_cell.length_b   1.000
_cell.length_c   1.000
_cell.angle_alpha   90.00
_cell.angle_beta   90.00
_cell.angle_gamma   90.00
#
_symmetry.space_group_name_H-M   'P 1'
#
loop_
_entity.id
_entity.type
_entity.pdbx_description
1 polymer ?
#
loop_
_entity_poly.entity_id
_entity_poly.type
_entity_poly.pdbx_seq_one_letter_code
_entity_poly.pdbx_strand_id
1 'polypeptide(L)'
;LIQKYNLNNDSKILDVGCGKGFLLYEIKLLLPKIKICGFDSSKYALDNSKEEIKQNLFSLQAQEIYPFKDKEYDLTISINTLHNLKIFDLAKALKEIQRVSKNSYICVESFRNDLELFNLECWALTCQSFFSPDEWIWIYNQFGYLGDYEFIYFE
;
A
#
# COMPACT_ATOMS: atom_id res chain seq x y z
N LEU A 1 4.02 -3.36 -12.37
CA LEU A 1 4.84 -2.49 -11.54
C LEU A 1 6.26 -2.34 -12.07
N ILE A 2 7.02 -3.44 -12.23
CA ILE A 2 8.44 -3.40 -12.65
C ILE A 2 8.63 -2.59 -13.93
N GLN A 3 7.88 -2.88 -14.98
CA GLN A 3 7.98 -2.17 -16.27
C GLN A 3 7.49 -0.72 -16.16
N LYS A 4 6.35 -0.48 -15.51
CA LYS A 4 5.73 0.85 -15.39
C LYS A 4 6.67 1.83 -14.69
N TYR A 5 7.36 1.39 -13.64
CA TYR A 5 8.24 2.25 -12.83
C TYR A 5 9.74 2.05 -13.14
N ASN A 6 10.07 1.31 -14.19
CA ASN A 6 11.45 1.01 -14.60
C ASN A 6 12.32 0.47 -13.48
N LEU A 7 11.73 -0.40 -12.62
CA LEU A 7 12.47 -0.99 -11.51
C LEU A 7 13.54 -1.95 -12.01
N ASN A 8 14.67 -1.94 -11.34
CA ASN A 8 15.81 -2.79 -11.64
C ASN A 8 16.49 -3.26 -10.34
N ASN A 9 17.59 -3.97 -10.45
CA ASN A 9 18.30 -4.53 -9.31
C ASN A 9 18.88 -3.49 -8.31
N ASP A 10 19.03 -2.24 -8.71
CA ASP A 10 19.54 -1.16 -7.84
C ASP A 10 18.39 -0.39 -7.16
N SER A 11 17.17 -0.62 -7.57
CA SER A 11 15.98 0.06 -7.06
C SER A 11 15.67 -0.33 -5.61
N LYS A 12 14.95 0.57 -4.92
CA LYS A 12 14.38 0.35 -3.58
C LYS A 12 12.86 0.41 -3.65
N ILE A 13 12.20 -0.58 -3.09
CA ILE A 13 10.73 -0.63 -3.00
C ILE A 13 10.26 -0.78 -1.56
N LEU A 14 9.21 -0.04 -1.20
CA LEU A 14 8.51 -0.14 0.07
C LEU A 14 7.09 -0.63 -0.16
N ASP A 15 6.61 -1.55 0.68
CA ASP A 15 5.23 -2.03 0.69
C ASP A 15 4.57 -1.69 2.03
N VAL A 16 3.55 -0.83 1.97
CA VAL A 16 2.78 -0.34 3.13
C VAL A 16 1.54 -1.21 3.31
N GLY A 17 1.51 -1.99 4.40
CA GLY A 17 0.51 -3.03 4.60
C GLY A 17 0.82 -4.28 3.81
N CYS A 18 2.07 -4.71 3.89
CA CYS A 18 2.62 -5.78 3.04
C CYS A 18 2.05 -7.19 3.35
N GLY A 19 1.27 -7.35 4.41
CA GLY A 19 0.79 -8.65 4.85
C GLY A 19 1.94 -9.64 5.07
N LYS A 20 1.88 -10.79 4.41
CA LYS A 20 2.94 -11.81 4.42
C LYS A 20 4.10 -11.51 3.46
N GLY A 21 4.11 -10.36 2.78
CA GLY A 21 5.15 -9.93 1.88
C GLY A 21 5.22 -10.68 0.54
N PHE A 22 4.16 -11.37 0.13
CA PHE A 22 4.19 -12.18 -1.09
C PHE A 22 4.55 -11.37 -2.33
N LEU A 23 4.02 -10.15 -2.47
CA LEU A 23 4.36 -9.30 -3.63
C LEU A 23 5.84 -8.91 -3.64
N LEU A 24 6.40 -8.54 -2.49
CA LEU A 24 7.83 -8.26 -2.36
C LEU A 24 8.69 -9.48 -2.67
N TYR A 25 8.26 -10.66 -2.25
CA TYR A 25 8.93 -11.91 -2.57
C TYR A 25 8.96 -12.17 -4.08
N GLU A 26 7.81 -12.05 -4.77
CA GLU A 26 7.73 -12.23 -6.22
C GLU A 26 8.58 -11.21 -6.99
N ILE A 27 8.57 -9.94 -6.56
CA ILE A 27 9.45 -8.92 -7.14
C ILE A 27 10.93 -9.30 -6.96
N LYS A 28 11.30 -9.84 -5.80
CA LYS A 28 12.67 -10.25 -5.52
C LYS A 28 13.10 -11.48 -6.32
N LEU A 29 12.19 -12.37 -6.68
CA LEU A 29 12.49 -13.48 -7.60
C LEU A 29 12.83 -12.95 -9.01
N LEU A 30 12.15 -11.91 -9.47
CA LEU A 30 12.38 -11.30 -10.78
C LEU A 30 13.63 -10.38 -10.80
N LEU A 31 13.88 -9.70 -9.67
CA LEU A 31 15.00 -8.76 -9.49
C LEU A 31 15.78 -9.14 -8.21
N PRO A 32 16.69 -10.13 -8.26
CA PRO A 32 17.30 -10.70 -7.05
C PRO A 32 18.08 -9.73 -6.17
N LYS A 33 18.59 -8.63 -6.73
CA LYS A 33 19.39 -7.63 -6.00
C LYS A 33 18.57 -6.40 -5.56
N ILE A 34 17.28 -6.30 -5.96
CA ILE A 34 16.44 -5.18 -5.55
C ILE A 34 16.36 -5.08 -4.01
N LYS A 35 16.36 -3.88 -3.50
CA LYS A 35 16.19 -3.63 -2.07
C LYS A 35 14.70 -3.53 -1.76
N ILE A 36 14.19 -4.50 -1.02
CA ILE A 36 12.79 -4.54 -0.57
C ILE A 36 12.69 -4.17 0.89
N CYS A 37 11.60 -3.53 1.25
CA CYS A 37 11.18 -3.30 2.63
C CYS A 37 9.66 -3.36 2.68
N GLY A 38 9.10 -3.89 3.74
CA GLY A 38 7.66 -3.90 3.96
C GLY A 38 7.31 -3.80 5.42
N PHE A 39 6.14 -3.29 5.72
CA PHE A 39 5.62 -3.33 7.08
C PHE A 39 4.11 -3.59 7.09
N ASP A 40 3.67 -4.18 8.18
CA ASP A 40 2.27 -4.48 8.44
C ASP A 40 1.96 -4.38 9.93
N SER A 41 0.73 -4.07 10.29
CA SER A 41 0.27 -4.08 11.68
C SER A 41 0.00 -5.48 12.21
N SER A 42 -0.21 -6.45 11.33
CA SER A 42 -0.52 -7.84 11.65
C SER A 42 0.74 -8.64 11.97
N LYS A 43 1.01 -8.83 13.26
CA LYS A 43 2.09 -9.72 13.69
C LYS A 43 1.95 -11.12 13.11
N TYR A 44 0.72 -11.66 13.03
CA TYR A 44 0.47 -12.97 12.42
C TYR A 44 0.93 -13.01 10.96
N ALA A 45 0.66 -11.98 10.18
CA ALA A 45 1.08 -11.93 8.78
C ALA A 45 2.62 -11.93 8.67
N LEU A 46 3.29 -11.11 9.46
CA LEU A 46 4.75 -11.01 9.47
C LEU A 46 5.41 -12.31 9.95
N ASP A 47 4.89 -12.94 11.00
CA ASP A 47 5.42 -14.20 11.53
C ASP A 47 5.29 -15.36 10.52
N ASN A 48 4.29 -15.28 9.62
CA ASN A 48 4.02 -16.27 8.56
C ASN A 48 4.48 -15.81 7.17
N SER A 49 5.42 -14.87 7.09
CA SER A 49 6.08 -14.47 5.84
C SER A 49 7.09 -15.52 5.37
N LYS A 50 7.53 -15.39 4.11
CA LYS A 50 8.62 -16.23 3.57
C LYS A 50 9.93 -15.93 4.29
N GLU A 51 10.69 -16.96 4.69
CA GLU A 51 11.95 -16.81 5.42
C GLU A 51 12.97 -15.95 4.65
N GLU A 52 12.98 -16.05 3.30
CA GLU A 52 13.90 -15.32 2.43
C GLU A 52 13.74 -13.79 2.50
N ILE A 53 12.56 -13.30 2.90
CA ILE A 53 12.27 -11.86 2.97
C ILE A 53 11.94 -11.39 4.38
N LYS A 54 11.79 -12.29 5.34
CA LYS A 54 11.34 -11.99 6.71
C LYS A 54 12.14 -10.88 7.38
N GLN A 55 13.44 -10.88 7.18
CA GLN A 55 14.33 -9.83 7.70
C GLN A 55 14.08 -8.43 7.09
N ASN A 56 13.35 -8.35 5.99
CA ASN A 56 13.00 -7.10 5.32
C ASN A 56 11.64 -6.56 5.74
N LEU A 57 10.94 -7.30 6.62
CA LEU A 57 9.60 -6.97 7.09
C LEU A 57 9.61 -6.63 8.57
N PHE A 58 8.79 -5.66 8.98
CA PHE A 58 8.68 -5.25 10.38
C PHE A 58 7.28 -4.76 10.73
N SER A 59 6.98 -4.63 12.02
CA SER A 59 5.68 -4.17 12.49
C SER A 59 5.65 -2.66 12.56
N LEU A 60 4.68 -2.05 11.85
CA LEU A 60 4.37 -0.62 11.91
C LEU A 60 2.92 -0.43 11.43
N GLN A 61 2.22 0.55 11.98
CA GLN A 61 0.91 0.94 11.48
C GLN A 61 1.06 1.96 10.34
N ALA A 62 0.18 1.87 9.33
CA ALA A 62 0.30 2.72 8.13
C ALA A 62 0.14 4.23 8.40
N GLN A 63 -0.49 4.62 9.50
CA GLN A 63 -0.65 6.02 9.91
C GLN A 63 0.48 6.57 10.79
N GLU A 64 1.48 5.76 11.13
CA GLU A 64 2.63 6.20 11.93
C GLU A 64 3.67 6.91 11.04
N ILE A 65 4.62 7.61 11.68
CA ILE A 65 5.76 8.22 10.98
C ILE A 65 6.70 7.10 10.54
N TYR A 66 6.98 7.04 9.24
CA TYR A 66 7.87 6.01 8.70
C TYR A 66 9.34 6.33 9.03
N PRO A 67 10.14 5.35 9.51
CA PRO A 67 11.54 5.55 9.89
C PRO A 67 12.48 5.66 8.68
N PHE A 68 12.05 6.36 7.64
CA PHE A 68 12.74 6.52 6.37
C PHE A 68 12.92 7.98 6.01
N LYS A 69 13.95 8.28 5.22
CA LYS A 69 14.22 9.63 4.69
C LYS A 69 13.23 9.99 3.58
N ASP A 70 13.13 11.29 3.33
CA ASP A 70 12.36 11.79 2.19
C ASP A 70 12.93 11.24 0.88
N LYS A 71 12.03 10.78 -0.02
CA LYS A 71 12.36 10.24 -1.33
C LYS A 71 13.38 9.08 -1.30
N GLU A 72 13.39 8.31 -0.22
CA GLU A 72 14.33 7.19 -0.06
C GLU A 72 14.00 6.02 -1.00
N TYR A 73 12.72 5.79 -1.29
CA TYR A 73 12.25 4.68 -2.12
C TYR A 73 11.97 5.14 -3.55
N ASP A 74 12.37 4.31 -4.52
CA ASP A 74 12.06 4.53 -5.94
C ASP A 74 10.58 4.30 -6.21
N LEU A 75 9.97 3.33 -5.50
CA LEU A 75 8.54 3.06 -5.49
C LEU A 75 8.06 2.70 -4.09
N THR A 76 6.98 3.32 -3.64
CA THR A 76 6.19 2.85 -2.50
C THR A 76 4.83 2.37 -3.00
N ILE A 77 4.44 1.18 -2.60
CA ILE A 77 3.13 0.58 -2.92
C ILE A 77 2.29 0.42 -1.67
N SER A 78 0.98 0.47 -1.84
CA SER A 78 0.01 0.05 -0.83
C SER A 78 -1.19 -0.56 -1.53
N ILE A 79 -1.44 -1.84 -1.30
CA ILE A 79 -2.50 -2.62 -1.96
C ILE A 79 -3.41 -3.22 -0.90
N ASN A 80 -4.71 -2.99 -1.02
CA ASN A 80 -5.75 -3.51 -0.14
C ASN A 80 -5.49 -3.23 1.36
N THR A 81 -5.00 -2.02 1.67
CA THR A 81 -4.60 -1.66 3.04
C THR A 81 -5.29 -0.41 3.54
N LEU A 82 -5.26 0.67 2.75
CA LEU A 82 -5.63 2.00 3.22
C LEU A 82 -7.12 2.17 3.50
N HIS A 83 -7.99 1.37 2.88
CA HIS A 83 -9.43 1.33 3.19
C HIS A 83 -9.72 0.91 4.65
N ASN A 84 -8.77 0.27 5.33
CA ASN A 84 -8.90 -0.10 6.75
C ASN A 84 -8.64 1.05 7.72
N LEU A 85 -8.20 2.21 7.23
CA LEU A 85 -7.93 3.39 8.04
C LEU A 85 -9.14 4.33 8.08
N LYS A 86 -9.33 4.99 9.23
CA LYS A 86 -10.24 6.14 9.31
C LYS A 86 -9.62 7.34 8.59
N ILE A 87 -10.45 8.29 8.16
CA ILE A 87 -10.04 9.44 7.33
C ILE A 87 -8.82 10.21 7.88
N PHE A 88 -8.73 10.43 9.19
CA PHE A 88 -7.60 11.15 9.79
C PHE A 88 -6.29 10.36 9.76
N ASP A 89 -6.37 9.04 9.89
CA ASP A 89 -5.22 8.15 9.83
C ASP A 89 -4.82 7.90 8.36
N LEU A 90 -5.79 7.80 7.46
CA LEU A 90 -5.58 7.78 6.02
C LEU A 90 -4.80 9.01 5.56
N ALA A 91 -5.16 10.21 6.05
CA ALA A 91 -4.44 11.44 5.74
C ALA A 91 -2.96 11.40 6.15
N LYS A 92 -2.64 10.80 7.30
CA LYS A 92 -1.25 10.64 7.76
C LYS A 92 -0.50 9.64 6.87
N ALA A 93 -1.11 8.49 6.56
CA ALA A 93 -0.52 7.48 5.71
C ALA A 93 -0.20 8.02 4.30
N LEU A 94 -1.13 8.74 3.68
CA LEU A 94 -0.93 9.35 2.36
C LEU A 94 0.24 10.34 2.35
N LYS A 95 0.37 11.17 3.39
CA LYS A 95 1.50 12.11 3.53
C LYS A 95 2.83 11.39 3.67
N GLU A 96 2.89 10.33 4.47
CA GLU A 96 4.12 9.57 4.67
C GLU A 96 4.50 8.77 3.40
N ILE A 97 3.53 8.12 2.73
CA ILE A 97 3.76 7.49 1.43
C ILE A 97 4.35 8.49 0.44
N GLN A 98 3.74 9.67 0.32
CA GLN A 98 4.23 10.72 -0.58
C GLN A 98 5.62 11.25 -0.18
N ARG A 99 5.89 11.37 1.12
CA ARG A 99 7.18 11.86 1.64
C ARG A 99 8.33 10.92 1.30
N VAL A 100 8.18 9.62 1.56
CA VAL A 100 9.28 8.65 1.45
C VAL A 100 9.52 8.16 0.01
N SER A 101 8.62 8.46 -0.92
CA SER A 101 8.61 7.89 -2.28
C SER A 101 9.03 8.89 -3.35
N LYS A 102 9.77 8.42 -4.35
CA LYS A 102 9.92 9.11 -5.65
C LYS A 102 8.66 8.91 -6.50
N ASN A 103 8.19 7.65 -6.57
CA ASN A 103 6.92 7.25 -7.18
C ASN A 103 6.11 6.46 -6.15
N SER A 104 4.79 6.51 -6.24
CA SER A 104 3.91 5.73 -5.37
C SER A 104 2.71 5.19 -6.13
N TYR A 105 2.22 4.04 -5.68
CA TYR A 105 1.06 3.36 -6.26
C TYR A 105 0.17 2.85 -5.14
N ILE A 106 -1.10 3.22 -5.20
CA ILE A 106 -2.14 2.79 -4.27
C ILE A 106 -3.22 2.02 -5.03
N CYS A 107 -3.58 0.86 -4.52
CA CYS A 107 -4.74 0.12 -4.98
C CYS A 107 -5.69 -0.10 -3.80
N VAL A 108 -6.93 0.36 -3.93
CA VAL A 108 -7.96 0.26 -2.87
C VAL A 108 -9.27 -0.21 -3.44
N GLU A 109 -10.09 -0.76 -2.58
CA GLU A 109 -11.46 -1.12 -2.91
C GLU A 109 -12.33 0.13 -2.99
N SER A 110 -13.28 0.11 -3.92
CA SER A 110 -14.25 1.17 -4.14
C SER A 110 -15.54 0.59 -4.73
N PHE A 111 -16.54 1.42 -4.91
CA PHE A 111 -17.86 1.04 -5.47
C PHE A 111 -18.39 2.14 -6.38
N ARG A 112 -19.17 1.76 -7.38
CA ARG A 112 -19.80 2.66 -8.36
C ARG A 112 -21.32 2.74 -8.21
N ASN A 113 -21.91 1.78 -7.45
CA ASN A 113 -23.34 1.65 -7.23
C ASN A 113 -23.62 0.89 -5.93
N ASP A 114 -24.88 0.86 -5.50
CA ASP A 114 -25.32 0.26 -4.24
C ASP A 114 -25.05 -1.25 -4.17
N LEU A 115 -25.08 -1.98 -5.29
CA LEU A 115 -24.80 -3.42 -5.31
C LEU A 115 -23.31 -3.68 -5.03
N GLU A 116 -22.43 -2.93 -5.67
CA GLU A 116 -20.99 -3.03 -5.41
C GLU A 116 -20.63 -2.60 -3.99
N LEU A 117 -21.30 -1.57 -3.46
CA LEU A 117 -21.14 -1.18 -2.06
C LEU A 117 -21.55 -2.30 -1.11
N PHE A 118 -22.71 -2.90 -1.33
CA PHE A 118 -23.16 -4.05 -0.52
C PHE A 118 -22.19 -5.22 -0.58
N ASN A 119 -21.71 -5.57 -1.76
CA ASN A 119 -20.73 -6.64 -1.94
C ASN A 119 -19.41 -6.33 -1.23
N LEU A 120 -18.94 -5.08 -1.34
CA LEU A 120 -17.74 -4.60 -0.65
C LEU A 120 -17.90 -4.65 0.87
N GLU A 121 -19.04 -4.21 1.42
CA GLU A 121 -19.35 -4.29 2.86
C GLU A 121 -19.36 -5.74 3.37
N CYS A 122 -19.90 -6.67 2.57
CA CYS A 122 -19.89 -8.09 2.92
C CYS A 122 -18.49 -8.71 2.92
N TRP A 123 -17.60 -8.23 2.06
CA TRP A 123 -16.24 -8.76 1.91
C TRP A 123 -15.26 -8.10 2.89
N ALA A 124 -15.29 -6.79 3.02
CA ALA A 124 -14.28 -5.99 3.71
C ALA A 124 -14.59 -5.79 5.19
N LEU A 125 -14.51 -6.86 5.98
CA LEU A 125 -14.90 -6.86 7.41
C LEU A 125 -14.14 -5.84 8.29
N THR A 126 -12.96 -5.39 7.86
CA THR A 126 -12.11 -4.44 8.61
C THR A 126 -12.11 -3.03 8.01
N CYS A 127 -12.83 -2.82 6.91
CA CYS A 127 -12.88 -1.53 6.23
C CYS A 127 -13.50 -0.45 7.13
N GLN A 128 -12.86 0.72 7.13
CA GLN A 128 -13.30 1.91 7.84
C GLN A 128 -13.60 3.08 6.89
N SER A 129 -13.21 2.93 5.62
CA SER A 129 -13.28 3.96 4.58
C SER A 129 -13.92 3.39 3.33
N PHE A 130 -15.26 3.39 3.29
CA PHE A 130 -16.05 3.04 2.13
C PHE A 130 -16.27 4.31 1.31
N PHE A 131 -15.45 4.55 0.29
CA PHE A 131 -15.52 5.73 -0.54
C PHE A 131 -15.70 5.35 -2.02
N SER A 132 -16.52 6.12 -2.72
CA SER A 132 -16.64 6.07 -4.18
C SER A 132 -15.32 6.55 -4.84
N PRO A 133 -15.10 6.30 -6.14
CA PRO A 133 -13.91 6.78 -6.84
C PRO A 133 -13.70 8.29 -6.74
N ASP A 134 -14.77 9.08 -6.87
CA ASP A 134 -14.68 10.55 -6.79
C ASP A 134 -14.28 11.02 -5.39
N GLU A 135 -14.78 10.36 -4.34
CA GLU A 135 -14.40 10.65 -2.95
C GLU A 135 -12.93 10.28 -2.70
N TRP A 136 -12.46 9.11 -3.18
CA TRP A 136 -11.06 8.73 -3.10
C TRP A 136 -10.14 9.74 -3.80
N ILE A 137 -10.51 10.16 -5.03
CA ILE A 137 -9.75 11.16 -5.80
C ILE A 137 -9.72 12.48 -5.06
N TRP A 138 -10.84 12.91 -4.48
CA TRP A 138 -10.90 14.12 -3.67
C TRP A 138 -9.98 14.02 -2.44
N ILE A 139 -9.99 12.90 -1.73
CA ILE A 139 -9.12 12.63 -0.57
C ILE A 139 -7.65 12.69 -0.98
N TYR A 140 -7.25 12.05 -2.07
CA TYR A 140 -5.88 12.10 -2.57
C TYR A 140 -5.44 13.54 -2.83
N ASN A 141 -6.26 14.32 -3.49
CA ASN A 141 -5.99 15.74 -3.76
C ASN A 141 -5.88 16.56 -2.47
N GLN A 142 -6.80 16.38 -1.50
CA GLN A 142 -6.79 17.12 -0.23
C GLN A 142 -5.55 16.84 0.62
N PHE A 143 -5.03 15.62 0.58
CA PHE A 143 -3.87 15.23 1.39
C PHE A 143 -2.55 15.24 0.61
N GLY A 144 -2.56 15.74 -0.62
CA GLY A 144 -1.37 15.96 -1.45
C GLY A 144 -0.72 14.68 -1.96
N TYR A 145 -1.50 13.62 -2.15
CA TYR A 145 -1.04 12.41 -2.82
C TYR A 145 -1.00 12.66 -4.33
N LEU A 146 0.15 12.46 -4.94
CA LEU A 146 0.42 12.70 -6.37
C LEU A 146 0.80 11.44 -7.14
N GLY A 147 0.74 10.28 -6.49
CA GLY A 147 1.06 9.00 -7.10
C GLY A 147 -0.05 8.42 -7.96
N ASP A 148 0.23 7.27 -8.55
CA ASP A 148 -0.76 6.50 -9.30
C ASP A 148 -1.71 5.77 -8.34
N TYR A 149 -2.93 5.53 -8.81
CA TYR A 149 -3.93 4.74 -8.05
C TYR A 149 -4.80 3.91 -8.98
N GLU A 150 -5.36 2.83 -8.43
CA GLU A 150 -6.36 1.98 -9.06
C GLU A 150 -7.44 1.59 -8.04
N PHE A 151 -8.64 1.27 -8.54
CA PHE A 151 -9.76 0.85 -7.74
C PHE A 151 -10.15 -0.59 -8.06
N ILE A 152 -10.49 -1.36 -7.03
CA ILE A 152 -11.05 -2.70 -7.13
C ILE A 152 -12.55 -2.61 -6.89
N TYR A 153 -13.34 -3.26 -7.74
CA TYR A 153 -14.79 -3.32 -7.63
C TYR A 153 -15.25 -4.76 -7.45
N PHE A 154 -16.31 -4.94 -6.67
CA PHE A 154 -16.93 -6.25 -6.39
C PHE A 154 -18.27 -6.32 -7.11
N GLU A 155 -18.25 -6.84 -8.33
CA GLU A 155 -19.42 -7.00 -9.21
C GLU A 155 -20.30 -8.19 -8.80
#